data_c11b088801ed782a4519a961f60a547e
#
_entry.id   c11b088801ed782a4519a961f60a547e
#
_cell.length_a   1.000
_cell.length_b   1.000
_cell.length_c   1.000
_cell.angle_alpha   90.00
_cell.angle_beta   90.00
_cell.angle_gamma   90.00
#
_symmetry.space_group_name_H-M   'P 1'
#
loop_
_entity.id
_entity.type
_entity.pdbx_description
1 polymer ?
#
loop_
_entity_poly.entity_id
_entity_poly.type
_entity_poly.pdbx_seq_one_letter_code
_entity_poly.pdbx_strand_id
1 'polypeptide(L)'
;IARLAPATMDALGAIKGMPRGMLDRAGRDVLAAVQRGLAVPDGQLPKFPRAPRWEKDPEFDDKVGRLKSVRDDAAKRLELDPGVLCSRERMETIARALPRTFEELEAIPGIRKWQSAEMGAGFIGALERFKARKVERETPREDDSPYR
;
A
#
# COMPACT_ATOMS: atom_id res chain seq x y z
N ILE A 1 -7.65 -11.31 -27.02
CA ILE A 1 -7.43 -10.57 -28.27
C ILE A 1 -6.00 -10.05 -28.31
N ALA A 2 -5.58 -9.18 -27.38
CA ALA A 2 -4.27 -8.52 -27.39
C ALA A 2 -3.06 -9.47 -27.50
N ARG A 3 -3.10 -10.64 -26.80
CA ARG A 3 -1.99 -11.63 -26.86
C ARG A 3 -1.92 -12.41 -28.16
N LEU A 4 -3.06 -12.62 -28.82
CA LEU A 4 -3.16 -13.43 -30.04
C LEU A 4 -3.05 -12.57 -31.31
N ALA A 5 -3.26 -11.27 -31.16
CA ALA A 5 -3.18 -10.28 -32.24
C ALA A 5 -3.81 -10.75 -33.58
N PRO A 6 -5.11 -11.15 -33.61
CA PRO A 6 -5.71 -11.73 -34.78
C PRO A 6 -5.69 -10.74 -35.94
N ALA A 7 -5.32 -11.22 -37.14
CA ALA A 7 -5.27 -10.39 -38.35
C ALA A 7 -6.52 -10.54 -39.24
N THR A 8 -7.32 -11.60 -39.04
CA THR A 8 -8.49 -11.92 -39.84
C THR A 8 -9.74 -12.18 -38.99
N MET A 9 -10.93 -12.07 -39.62
CA MET A 9 -12.20 -12.35 -38.95
C MET A 9 -12.28 -13.79 -38.46
N ASP A 10 -11.74 -14.75 -39.23
CA ASP A 10 -11.72 -16.14 -38.84
C ASP A 10 -10.82 -16.37 -37.60
N ALA A 11 -9.63 -15.77 -37.60
CA ALA A 11 -8.72 -15.84 -36.45
C ALA A 11 -9.34 -15.17 -35.19
N LEU A 12 -10.07 -14.07 -35.38
CA LEU A 12 -10.78 -13.40 -34.30
C LEU A 12 -11.92 -14.29 -33.75
N GLY A 13 -12.68 -14.93 -34.64
CA GLY A 13 -13.78 -15.82 -34.30
C GLY A 13 -13.34 -17.12 -33.64
N ALA A 14 -12.13 -17.59 -33.94
CA ALA A 14 -11.53 -18.77 -33.30
C ALA A 14 -11.10 -18.56 -31.84
N ILE A 15 -11.08 -17.32 -31.35
CA ILE A 15 -10.71 -17.03 -29.97
C ILE A 15 -11.79 -17.56 -29.02
N LYS A 16 -11.40 -18.43 -28.10
CA LYS A 16 -12.30 -19.02 -27.11
C LYS A 16 -13.05 -17.93 -26.33
N GLY A 17 -14.36 -18.01 -26.33
CA GLY A 17 -15.23 -17.08 -25.62
C GLY A 17 -15.61 -15.82 -26.43
N MET A 18 -15.30 -15.76 -27.72
CA MET A 18 -15.71 -14.66 -28.61
C MET A 18 -17.19 -14.82 -28.99
N PRO A 19 -18.09 -13.90 -28.61
CA PRO A 19 -19.49 -13.96 -28.96
C PRO A 19 -19.70 -13.67 -30.46
N ARG A 20 -20.49 -14.49 -31.18
CA ARG A 20 -20.80 -14.27 -32.61
C ARG A 20 -21.41 -12.87 -32.85
N GLY A 21 -22.35 -12.44 -32.01
CA GLY A 21 -22.96 -11.11 -32.15
C GLY A 21 -21.99 -9.94 -31.99
N MET A 22 -20.85 -10.14 -31.32
CA MET A 22 -19.77 -9.14 -31.26
C MET A 22 -18.96 -9.13 -32.56
N LEU A 23 -18.69 -10.31 -33.14
CA LEU A 23 -18.03 -10.40 -34.44
C LEU A 23 -18.81 -9.67 -35.53
N ASP A 24 -20.13 -9.89 -35.59
CA ASP A 24 -20.99 -9.28 -36.60
C ASP A 24 -21.06 -7.74 -36.46
N ARG A 25 -21.13 -7.23 -35.23
CA ARG A 25 -21.31 -5.80 -34.97
C ARG A 25 -20.01 -5.01 -34.95
N ALA A 26 -18.94 -5.57 -34.40
CA ALA A 26 -17.71 -4.84 -34.09
C ALA A 26 -16.42 -5.57 -34.53
N GLY A 27 -16.50 -6.72 -35.18
CA GLY A 27 -15.32 -7.53 -35.54
C GLY A 27 -14.31 -6.74 -36.40
N ARG A 28 -14.79 -5.96 -37.36
CA ARG A 28 -13.92 -5.12 -38.21
C ARG A 28 -13.22 -4.02 -37.41
N ASP A 29 -13.93 -3.38 -36.50
CA ASP A 29 -13.37 -2.32 -35.66
C ASP A 29 -12.31 -2.87 -34.70
N VAL A 30 -12.56 -4.08 -34.17
CA VAL A 30 -11.59 -4.79 -33.33
C VAL A 30 -10.31 -5.12 -34.11
N LEU A 31 -10.42 -5.63 -35.35
CA LEU A 31 -9.26 -5.89 -36.19
C LEU A 31 -8.50 -4.62 -36.51
N ALA A 32 -9.20 -3.55 -36.87
CA ALA A 32 -8.58 -2.25 -37.12
C ALA A 32 -7.86 -1.72 -35.87
N ALA A 33 -8.42 -1.90 -34.69
CA ALA A 33 -7.77 -1.53 -33.43
C ALA A 33 -6.51 -2.37 -33.14
N VAL A 34 -6.55 -3.67 -33.42
CA VAL A 34 -5.38 -4.55 -33.30
C VAL A 34 -4.26 -4.11 -34.26
N GLN A 35 -4.60 -3.82 -35.52
CA GLN A 35 -3.63 -3.32 -36.49
C GLN A 35 -3.00 -2.00 -36.08
N ARG A 36 -3.82 -1.03 -35.63
CA ARG A 36 -3.29 0.23 -35.07
C ARG A 36 -2.37 0.00 -33.90
N GLY A 37 -2.74 -0.90 -32.99
CA GLY A 37 -1.91 -1.23 -31.84
C GLY A 37 -0.57 -1.88 -32.22
N LEU A 38 -0.55 -2.74 -33.22
CA LEU A 38 0.67 -3.36 -33.73
C LEU A 38 1.58 -2.37 -34.48
N ALA A 39 1.01 -1.32 -35.05
CA ALA A 39 1.76 -0.28 -35.75
C ALA A 39 2.43 0.73 -34.80
N VAL A 40 2.12 0.72 -33.52
CA VAL A 40 2.74 1.61 -32.53
C VAL A 40 4.17 1.16 -32.24
N PRO A 41 5.20 1.99 -32.46
CA PRO A 41 6.57 1.66 -32.14
C PRO A 41 6.74 1.40 -30.63
N ASP A 42 7.60 0.45 -30.25
CA ASP A 42 7.86 0.07 -28.86
C ASP A 42 8.21 1.27 -27.96
N GLY A 43 8.92 2.27 -28.51
CA GLY A 43 9.28 3.48 -27.79
C GLY A 43 8.11 4.40 -27.43
N GLN A 44 6.97 4.24 -28.14
CA GLN A 44 5.74 5.02 -27.91
C GLN A 44 4.70 4.26 -27.07
N LEU A 45 4.97 2.99 -26.77
CA LEU A 45 4.07 2.23 -25.91
C LEU A 45 4.02 2.83 -24.50
N PRO A 46 2.81 2.97 -23.91
CA PRO A 46 2.68 3.50 -22.57
C PRO A 46 3.42 2.59 -21.58
N LYS A 47 4.39 3.16 -20.88
CA LYS A 47 5.12 2.48 -19.82
C LYS A 47 4.37 2.72 -18.51
N PHE A 48 3.93 1.65 -17.86
CA PHE A 48 3.43 1.78 -16.49
C PHE A 48 4.59 2.25 -15.61
N PRO A 49 4.43 3.35 -14.86
CA PRO A 49 5.42 3.74 -13.89
C PRO A 49 5.60 2.56 -12.93
N ARG A 50 6.82 2.04 -12.84
CA ARG A 50 7.13 1.06 -11.81
C ARG A 50 6.95 1.76 -10.48
N ALA A 51 6.07 1.26 -9.64
CA ALA A 51 6.00 1.71 -8.27
C ALA A 51 7.44 1.67 -7.69
N PRO A 52 7.88 2.71 -6.99
CA PRO A 52 9.19 2.68 -6.36
C PRO A 52 9.27 1.39 -5.54
N ARG A 53 10.37 0.63 -5.75
CA ARG A 53 10.61 -0.59 -5.00
C ARG A 53 10.68 -0.18 -3.54
N TRP A 54 9.71 -0.62 -2.76
CA TRP A 54 9.72 -0.38 -1.32
C TRP A 54 11.02 -0.95 -0.78
N GLU A 55 11.92 -0.08 -0.36
CA GLU A 55 13.03 -0.50 0.48
C GLU A 55 12.40 -1.04 1.76
N LYS A 56 12.71 -2.29 2.08
CA LYS A 56 12.26 -2.88 3.34
C LYS A 56 12.89 -2.05 4.45
N ASP A 57 12.07 -1.38 5.21
CA ASP A 57 12.48 -0.74 6.46
C ASP A 57 12.18 -1.70 7.62
N PRO A 58 13.19 -2.46 8.10
CA PRO A 58 12.98 -3.43 9.18
C PRO A 58 12.49 -2.76 10.47
N GLU A 59 12.88 -1.51 10.71
CA GLU A 59 12.42 -0.76 11.88
C GLU A 59 10.94 -0.40 11.76
N PHE A 60 10.52 -0.02 10.55
CA PHE A 60 9.10 0.25 10.28
C PHE A 60 8.25 -1.02 10.39
N ASP A 61 8.74 -2.13 9.84
CA ASP A 61 8.05 -3.42 9.92
C ASP A 61 7.92 -3.90 11.38
N ASP A 62 8.94 -3.68 12.22
CA ASP A 62 8.88 -3.98 13.65
C ASP A 62 7.87 -3.09 14.40
N LYS A 63 7.82 -1.78 14.10
CA LYS A 63 6.79 -0.89 14.67
C LYS A 63 5.38 -1.39 14.36
N VAL A 64 5.12 -1.67 13.08
CA VAL A 64 3.81 -2.18 12.64
C VAL A 64 3.51 -3.55 13.27
N GLY A 65 4.49 -4.43 13.36
CA GLY A 65 4.35 -5.74 14.00
C GLY A 65 3.94 -5.64 15.48
N ARG A 66 4.53 -4.70 16.22
CA ARG A 66 4.18 -4.47 17.65
C ARG A 66 2.78 -3.89 17.81
N LEU A 67 2.42 -2.92 16.97
CA LEU A 67 1.05 -2.37 16.96
C LEU A 67 0.03 -3.46 16.64
N LYS A 68 0.38 -4.35 15.71
CA LYS A 68 -0.45 -5.51 15.38
C LYS A 68 -0.66 -6.42 16.59
N SER A 69 0.37 -6.72 17.36
CA SER A 69 0.23 -7.56 18.58
C SER A 69 -0.74 -6.93 19.58
N VAL A 70 -0.59 -5.63 19.86
CA VAL A 70 -1.51 -4.90 20.75
C VAL A 70 -2.95 -4.96 20.26
N ARG A 71 -3.17 -4.75 18.96
CA ARG A 71 -4.50 -4.86 18.35
C ARG A 71 -5.07 -6.26 18.49
N ASP A 72 -4.28 -7.28 18.17
CA ASP A 72 -4.72 -8.67 18.19
C ASP A 72 -5.06 -9.14 19.61
N ASP A 73 -4.33 -8.66 20.62
CA ASP A 73 -4.64 -8.93 22.02
C ASP A 73 -5.93 -8.21 22.48
N ALA A 74 -6.12 -6.96 22.05
CA ALA A 74 -7.39 -6.26 22.29
C ALA A 74 -8.57 -6.94 21.57
N ALA A 75 -8.36 -7.44 20.35
CA ALA A 75 -9.36 -8.17 19.59
C ALA A 75 -9.82 -9.44 20.30
N LYS A 76 -8.88 -10.22 20.85
CA LYS A 76 -9.19 -11.41 21.66
C LYS A 76 -9.97 -11.06 22.92
N ARG A 77 -9.56 -10.00 23.63
CA ARG A 77 -10.23 -9.55 24.86
C ARG A 77 -11.66 -9.07 24.63
N LEU A 78 -11.87 -8.40 23.48
CA LEU A 78 -13.18 -7.81 23.12
C LEU A 78 -14.05 -8.77 22.28
N GLU A 79 -13.53 -9.95 21.91
CA GLU A 79 -14.17 -10.92 21.01
C GLU A 79 -14.59 -10.30 19.66
N LEU A 80 -13.73 -9.43 19.12
CA LEU A 80 -13.96 -8.73 17.85
C LEU A 80 -12.93 -9.12 16.80
N ASP A 81 -13.30 -8.95 15.52
CA ASP A 81 -12.35 -9.08 14.42
C ASP A 81 -11.27 -7.97 14.51
N PRO A 82 -9.98 -8.33 14.43
CA PRO A 82 -8.89 -7.35 14.51
C PRO A 82 -8.97 -6.22 13.48
N GLY A 83 -9.50 -6.51 12.29
CA GLY A 83 -9.66 -5.51 11.22
C GLY A 83 -10.66 -4.41 11.57
N VAL A 84 -11.68 -4.75 12.38
CA VAL A 84 -12.67 -3.79 12.89
C VAL A 84 -12.04 -2.83 13.90
N LEU A 85 -11.11 -3.32 14.73
CA LEU A 85 -10.46 -2.49 15.74
C LEU A 85 -9.49 -1.49 15.11
N CYS A 86 -8.61 -1.94 14.20
CA CYS A 86 -7.65 -1.08 13.54
C CYS A 86 -7.14 -1.72 12.26
N SER A 87 -7.30 -1.05 11.13
CA SER A 87 -6.78 -1.52 9.85
C SER A 87 -5.25 -1.46 9.80
N ARG A 88 -4.64 -2.24 8.89
CA ARG A 88 -3.19 -2.19 8.66
C ARG A 88 -2.72 -0.78 8.29
N GLU A 89 -3.41 -0.10 7.41
CA GLU A 89 -3.10 1.26 6.97
C GLU A 89 -3.05 2.25 8.15
N ARG A 90 -3.99 2.14 9.08
CA ARG A 90 -3.99 2.98 10.30
C ARG A 90 -2.79 2.67 11.19
N MET A 91 -2.46 1.40 11.38
CA MET A 91 -1.26 1.02 12.14
C MET A 91 0.02 1.56 11.49
N GLU A 92 0.11 1.54 10.16
CA GLU A 92 1.23 2.14 9.43
C GLU A 92 1.28 3.66 9.62
N THR A 93 0.13 4.34 9.65
CA THR A 93 0.06 5.78 9.95
C THR A 93 0.51 6.08 11.37
N ILE A 94 0.07 5.30 12.35
CA ILE A 94 0.51 5.41 13.76
C ILE A 94 2.02 5.16 13.87
N ALA A 95 2.55 4.15 13.17
CA ALA A 95 3.97 3.83 13.17
C ALA A 95 4.85 4.95 12.60
N ARG A 96 4.34 5.73 11.62
CA ARG A 96 5.03 6.90 11.06
C ARG A 96 4.94 8.10 12.00
N ALA A 97 3.76 8.34 12.59
CA ALA A 97 3.51 9.48 13.46
C ALA A 97 4.23 9.38 14.81
N LEU A 98 4.45 8.16 15.33
CA LEU A 98 5.08 7.90 16.63
C LEU A 98 4.44 8.70 17.78
N PRO A 99 3.11 8.64 18.02
CA PRO A 99 2.43 9.42 19.01
C PRO A 99 2.98 9.14 20.42
N ARG A 100 3.12 10.18 21.23
CA ARG A 100 3.61 10.12 22.62
C ARG A 100 2.51 10.22 23.65
N THR A 101 1.39 10.82 23.24
CA THR A 101 0.23 11.04 24.11
C THR A 101 -1.05 10.54 23.45
N PHE A 102 -2.11 10.45 24.25
CA PHE A 102 -3.44 10.08 23.74
C PHE A 102 -3.98 11.14 22.77
N GLU A 103 -3.71 12.39 23.02
CA GLU A 103 -4.12 13.51 22.17
C GLU A 103 -3.45 13.43 20.79
N GLU A 104 -2.16 13.15 20.76
CA GLU A 104 -1.42 12.95 19.51
C GLU A 104 -1.94 11.72 18.73
N LEU A 105 -2.31 10.64 19.44
CA LEU A 105 -2.91 9.45 18.82
C LEU A 105 -4.29 9.77 18.25
N GLU A 106 -5.13 10.48 18.96
CA GLU A 106 -6.48 10.87 18.55
C GLU A 106 -6.47 11.90 17.40
N ALA A 107 -5.40 12.70 17.28
CA ALA A 107 -5.22 13.61 16.17
C ALA A 107 -4.95 12.91 14.82
N ILE A 108 -4.59 11.62 14.85
CA ILE A 108 -4.36 10.85 13.63
C ILE A 108 -5.70 10.58 12.93
N PRO A 109 -5.86 10.93 11.64
CA PRO A 109 -7.10 10.73 10.91
C PRO A 109 -7.58 9.27 10.95
N GLY A 110 -8.85 9.09 11.31
CA GLY A 110 -9.49 7.77 11.35
C GLY A 110 -9.29 6.99 12.66
N ILE A 111 -8.57 7.53 13.64
CA ILE A 111 -8.56 7.01 15.01
C ILE A 111 -9.76 7.60 15.76
N ARG A 112 -10.54 6.73 16.39
CA ARG A 112 -11.72 7.11 17.19
C ARG A 112 -11.36 7.08 18.67
N LYS A 113 -12.03 7.91 19.49
CA LYS A 113 -11.80 7.99 20.94
C LYS A 113 -11.88 6.64 21.65
N TRP A 114 -12.86 5.78 21.28
CA TRP A 114 -12.99 4.46 21.87
C TRP A 114 -11.78 3.54 21.52
N GLN A 115 -11.20 3.67 20.30
CA GLN A 115 -10.00 2.92 19.90
C GLN A 115 -8.79 3.37 20.71
N SER A 116 -8.66 4.67 20.94
CA SER A 116 -7.65 5.26 21.80
C SER A 116 -7.80 4.79 23.25
N ALA A 117 -9.02 4.75 23.78
CA ALA A 117 -9.29 4.23 25.12
C ALA A 117 -8.90 2.75 25.28
N GLU A 118 -9.20 1.91 24.28
CA GLU A 118 -8.98 0.46 24.35
C GLU A 118 -7.55 0.02 24.05
N MET A 119 -6.86 0.71 23.16
CA MET A 119 -5.55 0.30 22.65
C MET A 119 -4.46 1.38 22.80
N GLY A 120 -4.82 2.62 23.15
CA GLY A 120 -3.89 3.76 23.09
C GLY A 120 -2.67 3.58 24.00
N ALA A 121 -2.85 3.15 25.24
CA ALA A 121 -1.74 2.88 26.15
C ALA A 121 -0.80 1.81 25.56
N GLY A 122 -1.36 0.75 24.99
CA GLY A 122 -0.60 -0.31 24.34
C GLY A 122 0.16 0.17 23.11
N PHE A 123 -0.46 0.98 22.25
CA PHE A 123 0.19 1.55 21.06
C PHE A 123 1.34 2.49 21.43
N ILE A 124 1.11 3.39 22.37
CA ILE A 124 2.12 4.34 22.84
C ILE A 124 3.31 3.58 23.46
N GLY A 125 3.05 2.59 24.34
CA GLY A 125 4.07 1.80 24.98
C GLY A 125 4.86 0.93 23.98
N ALA A 126 4.18 0.31 23.01
CA ALA A 126 4.83 -0.48 21.95
C ALA A 126 5.82 0.31 21.11
N LEU A 127 5.61 1.63 20.98
CA LEU A 127 6.45 2.53 20.19
C LEU A 127 7.53 3.25 21.00
N GLU A 128 7.54 3.15 22.34
CA GLU A 128 8.44 3.91 23.23
C GLU A 128 9.91 3.80 22.84
N ARG A 129 10.39 2.59 22.60
CA ARG A 129 11.81 2.34 22.26
C ARG A 129 12.27 3.01 20.95
N PHE A 130 11.34 3.26 20.02
CA PHE A 130 11.67 3.90 18.73
C PHE A 130 11.78 5.41 18.84
N LYS A 131 11.15 5.99 19.86
CA LYS A 131 11.20 7.42 20.17
C LYS A 131 12.56 7.83 20.71
N ALA A 132 13.13 7.02 21.63
CA ALA A 132 14.48 7.25 22.14
C ALA A 132 15.53 7.28 21.04
N ARG A 133 15.43 6.32 20.07
CA ARG A 133 16.35 6.21 18.94
C ARG A 133 16.27 7.37 17.95
N LYS A 134 15.08 8.00 17.82
CA LYS A 134 14.90 9.17 16.95
C LYS A 134 15.58 10.40 17.56
N VAL A 135 15.48 10.58 18.87
CA VAL A 135 16.15 11.67 19.58
C VAL A 135 17.68 11.57 19.46
N GLU A 136 18.25 10.37 19.59
CA GLU A 136 19.71 10.16 19.42
C GLU A 136 20.19 10.46 17.98
N ARG A 137 19.35 10.26 16.96
CA ARG A 137 19.70 10.57 15.57
C ARG A 137 19.55 12.06 15.24
N GLU A 138 18.72 12.79 15.94
CA GLU A 138 18.48 14.23 15.75
C GLU A 138 19.41 15.11 16.60
N THR A 139 20.10 14.57 17.61
CA THR A 139 21.16 15.29 18.34
C THR A 139 22.45 15.26 17.51
N PRO A 140 22.96 16.41 17.03
CA PRO A 140 24.27 16.47 16.37
C PRO A 140 25.33 15.93 17.33
N ARG A 141 26.17 15.02 16.85
CA ARG A 141 27.38 14.66 17.62
C ARG A 141 28.24 15.90 17.76
N GLU A 142 28.58 16.28 18.98
CA GLU A 142 29.42 17.44 19.31
C GLU A 142 30.84 17.39 18.68
N ASP A 143 31.13 16.35 17.91
CA ASP A 143 32.47 16.08 17.35
C ASP A 143 32.64 16.53 15.87
N ASP A 144 31.61 17.12 15.27
CA ASP A 144 31.69 17.70 13.91
C ASP A 144 31.98 19.21 13.93
N SER A 145 32.89 19.64 14.81
CA SER A 145 33.42 21.00 14.76
C SER A 145 34.53 21.10 13.66
N PRO A 146 34.31 21.88 12.61
CA PRO A 146 35.27 22.02 11.51
C PRO A 146 36.50 22.91 11.87
N TYR A 147 36.73 23.20 13.13
CA TYR A 147 37.87 24.02 13.59
C TYR A 147 38.77 23.22 14.56
N ARG A 148 39.71 22.52 14.01
CA ARG A 148 41.06 22.27 14.56
C ARG A 148 42.09 22.65 13.58
#